data_7a5325970472d3199fedf3b8e37d2fe1
#
_entry.id   7a5325970472d3199fedf3b8e37d2fe1
#
_cell.length_a   1.000
_cell.length_b   1.000
_cell.length_c   1.000
_cell.angle_alpha   90.00
_cell.angle_beta   90.00
_cell.angle_gamma   90.00
#
_symmetry.space_group_name_H-M   'P 1'
#
loop_
_entity.id
_entity.type
_entity.pdbx_description
1 polymer ?
#
loop_
_entity_poly.entity_id
_entity_poly.type
_entity_poly.pdbx_seq_one_letter_code
_entity_poly.pdbx_strand_id
1 'polypeptide(L)'
;MSLTKPHAVNNSSRDDLYIRYGNMTTPMLFEDIRNAFDEKNITENKIINFKNERLSMILGGEIAGDLEGDTAMLIHIIPQTSMKLNSYTDLSKAETNHKIDVFSPTSRSIMRRGYVSYNMDGLLVSYESSKKIAAYTQFFHNGSLEITEIRMMNMDRENRNEKFIYSWLKLEEMLINKVRDFTEVMSELEIPKPYLVFVTLLNTKGKQSQGDFENYPIKPFIRNVIHSMPAFIIENDNYLNSMYPLITSLSNAFGLKDSQLINAEKKLPRF
;
A
#
# COMPACT_ATOMS: atom_id res chain seq x y z
N MET A 1 -20.76 -11.13 -19.23
CA MET A 1 -21.05 -12.35 -18.43
C MET A 1 -20.06 -12.41 -17.29
N SER A 2 -20.51 -12.31 -16.04
CA SER A 2 -19.65 -12.39 -14.87
C SER A 2 -19.38 -13.87 -14.58
N LEU A 3 -18.14 -14.30 -14.76
CA LEU A 3 -17.67 -15.60 -14.27
C LEU A 3 -17.62 -15.51 -12.73
N THR A 4 -18.48 -16.26 -12.06
CA THR A 4 -18.40 -16.40 -10.60
C THR A 4 -17.21 -17.27 -10.24
N LYS A 5 -16.52 -16.93 -9.13
CA LYS A 5 -15.35 -17.65 -8.63
C LYS A 5 -15.64 -19.16 -8.49
N PRO A 6 -14.66 -20.03 -8.81
CA PRO A 6 -14.81 -21.46 -8.58
C PRO A 6 -15.02 -21.75 -7.08
N HIS A 7 -15.95 -22.62 -6.76
CA HIS A 7 -16.19 -23.08 -5.40
C HIS A 7 -15.79 -24.54 -5.29
N ALA A 8 -15.01 -24.87 -4.25
CA ALA A 8 -14.73 -26.25 -3.89
C ALA A 8 -15.93 -26.79 -3.08
N VAL A 9 -16.50 -27.91 -3.50
CA VAL A 9 -17.51 -28.65 -2.75
C VAL A 9 -16.86 -29.93 -2.24
N ASN A 10 -16.62 -30.00 -0.91
CA ASN A 10 -16.16 -31.21 -0.26
C ASN A 10 -17.27 -32.28 -0.30
N ASN A 11 -17.21 -33.19 -1.25
CA ASN A 11 -17.87 -34.46 -1.18
C ASN A 11 -16.82 -35.55 -0.96
N SER A 12 -17.05 -36.40 0.00
CA SER A 12 -16.14 -37.34 0.67
C SER A 12 -15.34 -38.33 -0.21
N SER A 13 -15.16 -38.10 -1.51
CA SER A 13 -14.35 -38.96 -2.40
C SER A 13 -13.67 -38.28 -3.60
N ARG A 14 -13.92 -37.02 -3.94
CA ARG A 14 -13.22 -36.29 -5.00
C ARG A 14 -13.27 -34.79 -4.75
N ASP A 15 -12.12 -34.11 -4.82
CA ASP A 15 -12.01 -32.65 -4.83
C ASP A 15 -12.34 -32.12 -6.22
N ASP A 16 -13.61 -32.08 -6.58
CA ASP A 16 -14.06 -31.54 -7.87
C ASP A 16 -14.26 -30.01 -7.72
N LEU A 17 -13.68 -29.26 -8.64
CA LEU A 17 -13.91 -27.81 -8.76
C LEU A 17 -15.13 -27.57 -9.64
N TYR A 18 -16.01 -26.65 -9.21
CA TYR A 18 -17.25 -26.30 -9.89
C TYR A 18 -17.28 -24.85 -10.32
N ILE A 19 -17.86 -24.58 -11.49
CA ILE A 19 -18.12 -23.24 -11.99
C ILE A 19 -19.64 -23.02 -12.08
N ARG A 20 -20.08 -21.79 -11.81
CA ARG A 20 -21.49 -21.43 -11.88
C ARG A 20 -21.77 -20.59 -13.13
N TYR A 21 -22.67 -21.09 -14.00
CA TYR A 21 -23.22 -20.36 -15.12
C TYR A 21 -24.70 -20.04 -14.85
N GLY A 22 -24.97 -18.77 -14.44
CA GLY A 22 -26.32 -18.38 -14.03
C GLY A 22 -26.82 -19.20 -12.83
N ASN A 23 -27.86 -19.98 -12.99
CA ASN A 23 -28.44 -20.86 -11.96
C ASN A 23 -27.91 -22.29 -11.96
N MET A 24 -27.03 -22.63 -12.90
CA MET A 24 -26.46 -23.98 -13.01
C MET A 24 -25.06 -24.04 -12.48
N THR A 25 -24.76 -25.09 -11.73
CA THR A 25 -23.41 -25.42 -11.24
C THR A 25 -22.92 -26.65 -11.99
N THR A 26 -21.78 -26.51 -12.67
CA THR A 26 -21.18 -27.61 -13.47
C THR A 26 -19.75 -27.86 -12.99
N PRO A 27 -19.26 -29.13 -13.04
CA PRO A 27 -17.85 -29.41 -12.80
C PRO A 27 -16.99 -28.61 -13.78
N MET A 28 -15.86 -28.05 -13.26
CA MET A 28 -14.88 -27.36 -14.11
C MET A 28 -14.14 -28.36 -14.98
N LEU A 29 -14.08 -28.10 -16.28
CA LEU A 29 -13.19 -28.80 -17.17
C LEU A 29 -11.74 -28.37 -16.93
N PHE A 30 -10.78 -29.19 -17.33
CA PHE A 30 -9.36 -28.87 -17.20
C PHE A 30 -8.99 -27.52 -17.85
N GLU A 31 -9.63 -27.19 -18.97
CA GLU A 31 -9.47 -25.90 -19.65
C GLU A 31 -10.01 -24.74 -18.82
N ASP A 32 -11.12 -24.90 -18.10
CA ASP A 32 -11.67 -23.86 -17.22
C ASP A 32 -10.75 -23.59 -16.05
N ILE A 33 -10.18 -24.66 -15.48
CA ILE A 33 -9.19 -24.57 -14.39
C ILE A 33 -7.94 -23.85 -14.89
N ARG A 34 -7.42 -24.24 -16.04
CA ARG A 34 -6.26 -23.61 -16.67
C ARG A 34 -6.50 -22.14 -16.95
N ASN A 35 -7.64 -21.79 -17.55
CA ASN A 35 -8.01 -20.40 -17.83
C ASN A 35 -8.10 -19.57 -16.56
N ALA A 36 -8.66 -20.11 -15.47
CA ALA A 36 -8.74 -19.43 -14.18
C ALA A 36 -7.35 -19.13 -13.58
N PHE A 37 -6.38 -20.05 -13.73
CA PHE A 37 -4.99 -19.84 -13.32
C PHE A 37 -4.29 -18.83 -14.24
N ASP A 38 -4.50 -18.90 -15.55
CA ASP A 38 -3.91 -17.97 -16.51
C ASP A 38 -4.45 -16.54 -16.30
N GLU A 39 -5.75 -16.36 -16.06
CA GLU A 39 -6.34 -15.05 -15.71
C GLU A 39 -5.75 -14.48 -14.43
N LYS A 40 -5.54 -15.30 -13.40
CA LYS A 40 -4.92 -14.87 -12.15
C LYS A 40 -3.49 -14.39 -12.40
N ASN A 41 -2.68 -15.17 -13.10
CA ASN A 41 -1.29 -14.82 -13.42
C ASN A 41 -1.20 -13.52 -14.25
N ILE A 42 -2.09 -13.36 -15.24
CA ILE A 42 -2.18 -12.15 -16.07
C ILE A 42 -2.52 -10.94 -15.19
N THR A 43 -3.46 -11.07 -14.26
CA THR A 43 -3.86 -9.99 -13.37
C THR A 43 -2.75 -9.60 -12.40
N GLU A 44 -2.06 -10.56 -11.79
CA GLU A 44 -0.92 -10.32 -10.91
C GLU A 44 0.21 -9.59 -11.66
N ASN A 45 0.53 -10.03 -12.89
CA ASN A 45 1.53 -9.36 -13.73
C ASN A 45 1.14 -7.91 -14.07
N LYS A 46 -0.12 -7.64 -14.37
CA LYS A 46 -0.61 -6.27 -14.63
C LYS A 46 -0.46 -5.38 -13.39
N ILE A 47 -0.76 -5.89 -12.22
CA ILE A 47 -0.60 -5.17 -10.95
C ILE A 47 0.89 -4.84 -10.69
N ILE A 48 1.77 -5.82 -10.89
CA ILE A 48 3.21 -5.61 -10.70
C ILE A 48 3.73 -4.61 -11.74
N ASN A 49 3.30 -4.68 -12.99
CA ASN A 49 3.69 -3.76 -14.04
C ASN A 49 3.21 -2.34 -13.73
N PHE A 50 1.96 -2.15 -13.34
CA PHE A 50 1.43 -0.84 -12.93
C PHE A 50 2.28 -0.24 -11.80
N LYS A 51 2.54 -1.00 -10.73
CA LYS A 51 3.40 -0.56 -9.63
C LYS A 51 4.80 -0.16 -10.13
N ASN A 52 5.42 -0.96 -10.98
CA ASN A 52 6.78 -0.69 -11.47
C ASN A 52 6.83 0.51 -12.40
N GLU A 53 5.80 0.71 -13.23
CA GLU A 53 5.64 1.90 -14.07
C GLU A 53 5.55 3.15 -13.21
N ARG A 54 4.71 3.14 -12.17
CA ARG A 54 4.63 4.27 -11.22
C ARG A 54 5.96 4.56 -10.54
N LEU A 55 6.68 3.52 -10.09
CA LEU A 55 8.02 3.68 -9.51
C LEU A 55 8.99 4.34 -10.51
N SER A 56 8.94 3.96 -11.78
CA SER A 56 9.79 4.53 -12.85
C SER A 56 9.46 6.00 -13.08
N MET A 57 8.19 6.37 -13.12
CA MET A 57 7.74 7.76 -13.27
C MET A 57 8.20 8.63 -12.09
N ILE A 58 8.09 8.12 -10.85
CA ILE A 58 8.56 8.83 -9.65
C ILE A 58 10.08 9.05 -9.71
N LEU A 59 10.84 8.01 -10.06
CA LEU A 59 12.29 8.11 -10.20
C LEU A 59 12.71 9.03 -11.36
N GLY A 60 11.90 9.11 -12.42
CA GLY A 60 12.07 10.01 -13.55
C GLY A 60 11.65 11.45 -13.27
N GLY A 61 11.03 11.74 -12.13
CA GLY A 61 10.50 13.07 -11.83
C GLY A 61 9.19 13.40 -12.58
N GLU A 62 8.52 12.42 -13.15
CA GLU A 62 7.28 12.57 -13.94
C GLU A 62 6.03 12.49 -13.03
N ILE A 63 6.06 13.15 -11.89
CA ILE A 63 4.98 13.17 -10.89
C ILE A 63 4.48 14.58 -10.64
N ALA A 64 3.57 14.71 -9.71
CA ALA A 64 2.80 15.92 -9.40
C ALA A 64 3.61 17.21 -9.12
N GLY A 65 4.95 17.17 -9.05
CA GLY A 65 5.82 18.34 -8.81
C GLY A 65 7.16 17.99 -8.17
N ASP A 66 7.94 19.01 -7.80
CA ASP A 66 9.26 18.86 -7.18
C ASP A 66 9.14 18.28 -5.78
N LEU A 67 9.89 17.21 -5.50
CA LEU A 67 9.91 16.58 -4.17
C LEU A 67 10.83 17.33 -3.19
N GLU A 68 10.46 17.34 -1.91
CA GLU A 68 11.23 18.00 -0.82
C GLU A 68 12.56 17.27 -0.55
N GLY A 69 12.68 15.99 -0.94
CA GLY A 69 13.88 15.18 -0.75
C GLY A 69 14.02 14.07 -1.77
N ASP A 70 15.13 13.38 -1.71
CA ASP A 70 15.48 12.27 -2.62
C ASP A 70 14.99 10.90 -2.12
N THR A 71 14.87 10.73 -0.82
CA THR A 71 14.42 9.47 -0.20
C THR A 71 12.90 9.49 -0.02
N ALA A 72 12.24 8.41 -0.39
CA ALA A 72 10.79 8.32 -0.29
C ALA A 72 10.32 6.94 0.19
N MET A 73 9.19 6.92 0.90
CA MET A 73 8.40 5.71 1.15
C MET A 73 7.13 5.78 0.31
N LEU A 74 6.93 4.77 -0.51
CA LEU A 74 5.77 4.64 -1.39
C LEU A 74 4.92 3.47 -0.93
N ILE A 75 3.62 3.71 -0.84
CA ILE A 75 2.62 2.71 -0.53
C ILE A 75 1.67 2.63 -1.72
N HIS A 76 1.56 1.46 -2.33
CA HIS A 76 0.55 1.20 -3.35
C HIS A 76 -0.52 0.28 -2.78
N ILE A 77 -1.79 0.68 -2.89
CA ILE A 77 -2.95 -0.14 -2.56
C ILE A 77 -3.71 -0.36 -3.86
N ILE A 78 -3.65 -1.58 -4.39
CA ILE A 78 -4.13 -1.89 -5.73
C ILE A 78 -5.23 -2.95 -5.63
N PRO A 79 -6.49 -2.61 -5.95
CA PRO A 79 -7.57 -3.59 -6.07
C PRO A 79 -7.28 -4.58 -7.18
N GLN A 80 -7.51 -5.85 -6.96
CA GLN A 80 -7.34 -6.86 -8.00
C GLN A 80 -8.22 -6.56 -9.23
N THR A 81 -9.36 -5.93 -9.01
CA THR A 81 -10.31 -5.55 -10.07
C THR A 81 -9.89 -4.33 -10.86
N SER A 82 -8.95 -3.51 -10.38
CA SER A 82 -8.51 -2.25 -11.02
C SER A 82 -7.83 -2.46 -12.37
N MET A 83 -7.33 -3.67 -12.63
CA MET A 83 -6.62 -4.01 -13.88
C MET A 83 -7.55 -4.43 -15.02
N LYS A 84 -8.87 -4.30 -14.85
CA LYS A 84 -9.84 -4.52 -15.92
C LYS A 84 -9.97 -3.26 -16.77
N LEU A 85 -10.11 -3.41 -18.10
CA LEU A 85 -10.20 -2.30 -19.06
C LEU A 85 -11.31 -1.27 -18.76
N ASN A 86 -12.40 -1.70 -18.12
CA ASN A 86 -13.55 -0.85 -17.80
C ASN A 86 -13.62 -0.50 -16.30
N SER A 87 -12.51 -0.61 -15.58
CA SER A 87 -12.49 -0.23 -14.17
C SER A 87 -12.48 1.30 -14.07
N TYR A 88 -13.57 1.86 -13.54
CA TYR A 88 -13.71 3.29 -13.29
C TYR A 88 -14.34 3.50 -11.92
N THR A 89 -13.76 4.42 -11.16
CA THR A 89 -14.23 4.83 -9.83
C THR A 89 -14.64 6.30 -9.88
N ASP A 90 -15.83 6.60 -9.38
CA ASP A 90 -16.25 7.98 -9.18
C ASP A 90 -15.48 8.60 -8.00
N LEU A 91 -14.54 9.46 -8.33
CA LEU A 91 -13.66 10.11 -7.35
C LEU A 91 -14.31 11.30 -6.65
N SER A 92 -15.50 11.75 -7.06
CA SER A 92 -16.20 12.87 -6.41
C SER A 92 -16.56 12.56 -4.94
N LYS A 93 -16.90 11.30 -4.66
CA LYS A 93 -17.13 10.81 -3.29
C LYS A 93 -15.83 10.74 -2.48
N ALA A 94 -14.72 10.47 -3.15
CA ALA A 94 -13.40 10.44 -2.53
C ALA A 94 -12.94 11.83 -2.10
N GLU A 95 -13.21 12.85 -2.91
CA GLU A 95 -12.83 14.24 -2.64
C GLU A 95 -13.39 14.76 -1.31
N THR A 96 -14.59 14.38 -0.93
CA THR A 96 -15.23 14.82 0.31
C THR A 96 -14.85 14.00 1.54
N ASN A 97 -14.16 12.87 1.36
CA ASN A 97 -13.81 11.97 2.45
C ASN A 97 -12.59 12.48 3.22
N HIS A 98 -12.80 12.82 4.50
CA HIS A 98 -11.74 13.36 5.37
C HIS A 98 -10.62 12.36 5.73
N LYS A 99 -10.81 11.06 5.48
CA LYS A 99 -9.78 10.05 5.68
C LYS A 99 -8.75 10.06 4.55
N ILE A 100 -9.10 10.59 3.37
CA ILE A 100 -8.19 10.79 2.25
C ILE A 100 -7.34 12.02 2.52
N ASP A 101 -6.18 11.79 3.09
CA ASP A 101 -5.20 12.81 3.42
C ASP A 101 -3.80 12.24 3.13
N VAL A 102 -2.80 13.07 3.21
CA VAL A 102 -1.41 12.66 3.06
C VAL A 102 -0.92 11.82 4.25
N PHE A 103 0.04 10.97 3.98
CA PHE A 103 0.75 10.21 5.02
C PHE A 103 1.75 11.14 5.71
N SER A 104 1.34 11.82 6.78
CA SER A 104 2.24 12.68 7.55
C SER A 104 1.86 12.75 9.03
N PRO A 105 2.84 12.62 9.97
CA PRO A 105 2.58 12.74 11.40
C PRO A 105 2.28 14.17 11.82
N THR A 106 2.71 15.14 11.04
CA THR A 106 2.52 16.57 11.35
C THR A 106 1.10 17.05 11.06
N SER A 107 0.28 16.26 10.35
CA SER A 107 -1.12 16.59 10.07
C SER A 107 -2.01 16.58 11.32
N ARG A 108 -1.59 15.94 12.42
CA ARG A 108 -2.34 15.96 13.69
C ARG A 108 -2.36 17.33 14.40
N SER A 109 -1.41 18.20 14.13
CA SER A 109 -1.28 19.48 14.87
C SER A 109 -1.92 20.68 14.18
N ILE A 110 -2.26 20.58 12.88
CA ILE A 110 -2.85 21.71 12.16
C ILE A 110 -3.91 21.13 11.22
N MET A 111 -5.17 21.52 11.39
CA MET A 111 -6.36 21.24 10.59
C MET A 111 -6.23 21.69 9.10
N ARG A 112 -5.13 21.39 8.45
CA ARG A 112 -4.97 21.67 7.02
C ARG A 112 -4.93 20.36 6.29
N ARG A 113 -6.08 20.01 5.72
CA ARG A 113 -6.19 19.07 4.61
C ARG A 113 -5.17 19.50 3.55
N GLY A 114 -4.46 18.54 2.95
CA GLY A 114 -3.57 18.82 1.82
C GLY A 114 -4.31 19.51 0.68
N TYR A 115 -3.59 20.09 -0.25
CA TYR A 115 -4.16 20.64 -1.48
C TYR A 115 -4.80 19.53 -2.27
N VAL A 116 -6.08 19.70 -2.59
CA VAL A 116 -6.85 18.77 -3.39
C VAL A 116 -6.92 19.29 -4.82
N SER A 117 -6.55 18.48 -5.79
CA SER A 117 -6.59 18.79 -7.20
C SER A 117 -6.89 17.54 -8.03
N TYR A 118 -7.28 17.74 -9.27
CA TYR A 118 -7.42 16.65 -10.23
C TYR A 118 -6.31 16.74 -11.27
N ASN A 119 -5.80 15.60 -11.67
CA ASN A 119 -4.89 15.45 -12.80
C ASN A 119 -5.41 14.35 -13.75
N MET A 120 -4.65 14.02 -14.79
CA MET A 120 -5.04 13.00 -15.75
C MET A 120 -5.22 11.60 -15.11
N ASP A 121 -4.50 11.33 -14.04
CA ASP A 121 -4.54 10.04 -13.33
C ASP A 121 -5.74 9.94 -12.37
N GLY A 122 -6.27 11.08 -11.88
CA GLY A 122 -7.40 11.13 -10.94
C GLY A 122 -7.28 12.23 -9.90
N LEU A 123 -7.62 11.92 -8.65
CA LEU A 123 -7.62 12.84 -7.51
C LEU A 123 -6.25 12.83 -6.82
N LEU A 124 -5.63 14.00 -6.73
CA LEU A 124 -4.37 14.23 -6.03
C LEU A 124 -4.61 15.04 -4.76
N VAL A 125 -4.12 14.54 -3.63
CA VAL A 125 -4.03 15.29 -2.37
C VAL A 125 -2.56 15.45 -2.06
N SER A 126 -2.04 16.66 -2.01
CA SER A 126 -0.62 16.93 -1.77
C SER A 126 -0.42 17.85 -0.56
N TYR A 127 0.68 17.64 0.15
CA TYR A 127 1.17 18.55 1.17
C TYR A 127 2.49 19.14 0.70
N GLU A 128 2.50 20.46 0.59
CA GLU A 128 3.66 21.21 0.13
C GLU A 128 4.32 21.97 1.28
N SER A 129 5.63 21.97 1.26
CA SER A 129 6.49 22.77 2.12
C SER A 129 7.49 23.50 1.24
N SER A 130 7.56 24.82 1.40
CA SER A 130 8.48 25.65 0.61
C SER A 130 8.40 25.42 -0.91
N LYS A 131 7.20 25.26 -1.43
CA LYS A 131 6.88 24.94 -2.85
C LYS A 131 7.37 23.57 -3.33
N LYS A 132 7.71 22.68 -2.42
CA LYS A 132 8.07 21.30 -2.73
C LYS A 132 7.10 20.33 -2.06
N ILE A 133 6.83 19.22 -2.72
CA ILE A 133 5.94 18.18 -2.23
C ILE A 133 6.66 17.39 -1.14
N ALA A 134 6.11 17.44 0.07
CA ALA A 134 6.60 16.71 1.24
C ALA A 134 5.90 15.35 1.41
N ALA A 135 4.67 15.24 0.92
CA ALA A 135 3.89 14.01 0.87
C ALA A 135 2.73 14.17 -0.13
N TYR A 136 2.26 13.08 -0.73
CA TYR A 136 1.04 13.10 -1.54
C TYR A 136 0.30 11.77 -1.50
N THR A 137 -0.98 11.83 -1.84
CA THR A 137 -1.84 10.68 -2.11
C THR A 137 -2.49 10.88 -3.47
N GLN A 138 -2.25 9.98 -4.42
CA GLN A 138 -2.90 9.92 -5.71
C GLN A 138 -3.95 8.81 -5.69
N PHE A 139 -5.20 9.17 -5.92
CA PHE A 139 -6.27 8.22 -6.11
C PHE A 139 -6.58 8.13 -7.60
N PHE A 140 -6.32 6.97 -8.19
CA PHE A 140 -6.47 6.74 -9.63
C PHE A 140 -7.92 6.45 -10.01
N HIS A 141 -8.27 6.78 -11.27
CA HIS A 141 -9.60 6.46 -11.82
C HIS A 141 -9.93 4.97 -11.79
N ASN A 142 -8.94 4.09 -11.78
CA ASN A 142 -9.16 2.65 -11.67
C ASN A 142 -9.35 2.15 -10.23
N GLY A 143 -9.40 3.05 -9.26
CA GLY A 143 -9.58 2.74 -7.84
C GLY A 143 -8.29 2.37 -7.10
N SER A 144 -7.13 2.40 -7.75
CA SER A 144 -5.84 2.22 -7.07
C SER A 144 -5.43 3.46 -6.30
N LEU A 145 -4.59 3.28 -5.28
CA LEU A 145 -4.00 4.35 -4.48
C LEU A 145 -2.47 4.28 -4.52
N GLU A 146 -1.84 5.43 -4.65
CA GLU A 146 -0.40 5.64 -4.46
C GLU A 146 -0.21 6.72 -3.40
N ILE A 147 0.49 6.38 -2.34
CA ILE A 147 0.78 7.28 -1.23
C ILE A 147 2.29 7.42 -1.12
N THR A 148 2.77 8.65 -1.06
CA THR A 148 4.19 8.95 -0.98
C THR A 148 4.48 9.81 0.23
N GLU A 149 5.43 9.37 1.03
CA GLU A 149 5.96 10.12 2.17
C GLU A 149 7.44 10.42 1.94
N ILE A 150 7.79 11.70 1.95
CA ILE A 150 9.13 12.21 1.66
C ILE A 150 9.75 12.86 2.89
N ARG A 151 9.00 13.67 3.61
CA ARG A 151 9.52 14.44 4.74
C ARG A 151 10.10 13.56 5.83
N MET A 152 9.39 12.54 6.27
CA MET A 152 9.87 11.62 7.31
C MET A 152 11.06 10.78 6.85
N MET A 153 11.22 10.65 5.54
CA MET A 153 12.37 9.96 4.95
C MET A 153 13.60 10.87 4.81
N ASN A 154 13.46 12.18 5.05
CA ASN A 154 14.51 13.20 4.88
C ASN A 154 14.54 14.18 6.06
N MET A 155 14.43 13.71 7.30
CA MET A 155 14.48 14.56 8.48
C MET A 155 15.88 15.15 8.68
N ASP A 156 15.95 16.44 9.05
CA ASP A 156 17.20 17.10 9.35
C ASP A 156 17.63 16.82 10.80
N ARG A 157 18.89 16.43 10.99
CA ARG A 157 19.51 16.45 12.31
C ARG A 157 19.92 17.87 12.64
N GLU A 158 19.40 18.40 13.74
CA GLU A 158 19.86 19.66 14.28
C GLU A 158 21.39 19.66 14.39
N ASN A 159 22.04 20.62 13.73
CA ASN A 159 23.49 20.89 13.75
C ASN A 159 24.42 19.93 12.96
N ARG A 160 23.95 19.04 12.07
CA ARG A 160 24.89 18.14 11.37
C ARG A 160 24.81 18.13 9.85
N ASN A 161 23.93 18.85 9.20
CA ASN A 161 23.69 18.77 7.74
C ASN A 161 23.45 17.32 7.22
N GLU A 162 23.06 16.42 8.10
CA GLU A 162 22.80 15.01 7.77
C GLU A 162 21.29 14.75 7.78
N LYS A 163 20.79 14.17 6.71
CA LYS A 163 19.40 13.72 6.63
C LYS A 163 19.28 12.27 7.10
N PHE A 164 18.27 11.98 7.90
CA PHE A 164 17.98 10.65 8.41
C PHE A 164 16.52 10.27 8.17
N ILE A 165 16.25 8.96 8.20
CA ILE A 165 14.90 8.43 8.14
C ILE A 165 14.32 8.43 9.56
N TYR A 166 13.05 8.84 9.68
CA TYR A 166 12.36 8.86 10.96
C TYR A 166 12.29 7.47 11.59
N SER A 167 12.00 7.42 12.89
CA SER A 167 11.89 6.21 13.68
C SER A 167 10.96 5.17 13.04
N TRP A 168 11.44 3.93 12.89
CA TRP A 168 10.64 2.84 12.29
C TRP A 168 9.35 2.59 13.08
N LEU A 169 9.41 2.61 14.42
CA LEU A 169 8.21 2.40 15.25
C LEU A 169 7.09 3.38 14.90
N LYS A 170 7.44 4.63 14.64
CA LYS A 170 6.46 5.65 14.23
C LYS A 170 5.99 5.48 12.79
N LEU A 171 6.89 5.11 11.89
CA LEU A 171 6.53 4.77 10.50
C LEU A 171 5.63 3.54 10.45
N GLU A 172 5.90 2.53 11.27
CA GLU A 172 5.08 1.31 11.38
C GLU A 172 3.67 1.64 11.88
N GLU A 173 3.54 2.41 12.96
CA GLU A 173 2.25 2.85 13.50
C GLU A 173 1.42 3.59 12.44
N MET A 174 2.06 4.52 11.75
CA MET A 174 1.39 5.31 10.72
C MET A 174 1.00 4.46 9.51
N LEU A 175 1.89 3.57 9.07
CA LEU A 175 1.63 2.68 7.94
C LEU A 175 0.41 1.79 8.22
N ILE A 176 0.35 1.16 9.40
CA ILE A 176 -0.79 0.32 9.80
C ILE A 176 -2.08 1.14 9.81
N ASN A 177 -2.08 2.30 10.45
CA ASN A 177 -3.29 3.12 10.58
C ASN A 177 -3.75 3.68 9.21
N LYS A 178 -2.83 4.23 8.42
CA LYS A 178 -3.19 4.83 7.13
C LYS A 178 -3.67 3.81 6.10
N VAL A 179 -3.03 2.65 6.00
CA VAL A 179 -3.53 1.59 5.10
C VAL A 179 -4.92 1.13 5.52
N ARG A 180 -5.21 1.05 6.83
CA ARG A 180 -6.57 0.76 7.31
C ARG A 180 -7.56 1.83 6.89
N ASP A 181 -7.26 3.12 7.16
CA ASP A 181 -8.12 4.24 6.81
C ASP A 181 -8.44 4.24 5.30
N PHE A 182 -7.41 4.05 4.45
CA PHE A 182 -7.61 4.01 3.00
C PHE A 182 -8.39 2.79 2.53
N THR A 183 -8.19 1.62 3.13
CA THR A 183 -8.98 0.43 2.77
C THR A 183 -10.44 0.55 3.20
N GLU A 184 -10.73 1.28 4.28
CA GLU A 184 -12.09 1.64 4.67
C GLU A 184 -12.73 2.58 3.63
N VAL A 185 -12.03 3.64 3.22
CA VAL A 185 -12.49 4.55 2.16
C VAL A 185 -12.76 3.80 0.87
N MET A 186 -11.85 2.93 0.44
CA MET A 186 -12.05 2.12 -0.77
C MET A 186 -13.31 1.24 -0.65
N SER A 187 -13.60 0.71 0.54
CA SER A 187 -14.83 -0.06 0.78
C SER A 187 -16.08 0.84 0.74
N GLU A 188 -16.02 2.06 1.29
CA GLU A 188 -17.10 3.07 1.22
C GLU A 188 -17.38 3.52 -0.23
N LEU A 189 -16.36 3.49 -1.10
CA LEU A 189 -16.47 3.75 -2.54
C LEU A 189 -16.88 2.51 -3.36
N GLU A 190 -17.28 1.43 -2.68
CA GLU A 190 -17.70 0.18 -3.31
C GLU A 190 -16.63 -0.48 -4.20
N ILE A 191 -15.35 -0.17 -3.96
CA ILE A 191 -14.24 -0.80 -4.67
C ILE A 191 -14.06 -2.22 -4.12
N PRO A 192 -14.16 -3.25 -4.99
CA PRO A 192 -14.15 -4.63 -4.52
C PRO A 192 -12.76 -5.08 -4.01
N LYS A 193 -12.75 -5.85 -2.93
CA LYS A 193 -11.56 -6.59 -2.48
C LYS A 193 -11.30 -7.81 -3.37
N PRO A 194 -10.12 -8.44 -3.31
CA PRO A 194 -8.99 -8.15 -2.43
C PRO A 194 -8.18 -6.94 -2.88
N TYR A 195 -7.50 -6.30 -1.91
CA TYR A 195 -6.50 -5.26 -2.17
C TYR A 195 -5.10 -5.81 -1.97
N LEU A 196 -4.20 -5.53 -2.91
CA LEU A 196 -2.79 -5.81 -2.79
C LEU A 196 -2.09 -4.54 -2.29
N VAL A 197 -1.34 -4.68 -1.20
CA VAL A 197 -0.57 -3.58 -0.62
C VAL A 197 0.91 -3.84 -0.81
N PHE A 198 1.62 -2.86 -1.35
CA PHE A 198 3.06 -2.88 -1.52
C PHE A 198 3.65 -1.64 -0.86
N VAL A 199 4.80 -1.81 -0.22
CA VAL A 199 5.60 -0.67 0.26
C VAL A 199 6.97 -0.73 -0.38
N THR A 200 7.42 0.39 -0.89
CA THR A 200 8.74 0.54 -1.51
C THR A 200 9.45 1.72 -0.88
N LEU A 201 10.68 1.51 -0.41
CA LEU A 201 11.56 2.59 0.03
C LEU A 201 12.55 2.89 -1.10
N LEU A 202 12.67 4.16 -1.48
CA LEU A 202 13.54 4.63 -2.55
C LEU A 202 14.71 5.44 -2.00
N ASN A 203 15.86 5.33 -2.66
CA ASN A 203 17.09 6.10 -2.39
C ASN A 203 17.57 5.99 -0.93
N THR A 204 17.45 4.80 -0.36
CA THR A 204 17.78 4.53 1.06
C THR A 204 19.25 4.22 1.30
N LYS A 205 20.04 3.86 0.27
CA LYS A 205 21.45 3.45 0.44
C LYS A 205 22.28 4.52 1.17
N GLY A 206 22.92 4.10 2.26
CA GLY A 206 23.75 4.96 3.09
C GLY A 206 22.96 5.82 4.10
N LYS A 207 21.64 5.88 3.99
CA LYS A 207 20.80 6.58 4.96
C LYS A 207 20.70 5.76 6.26
N GLN A 208 20.47 6.45 7.37
CA GLN A 208 20.27 5.86 8.68
C GLN A 208 18.86 6.21 9.19
N SER A 209 18.24 5.29 9.92
CA SER A 209 17.03 5.60 10.67
C SER A 209 17.37 6.18 12.03
N GLN A 210 16.49 7.03 12.57
CA GLN A 210 16.54 7.40 13.98
C GLN A 210 16.26 6.15 14.81
N GLY A 211 17.12 5.88 15.80
CA GLY A 211 16.91 4.74 16.70
C GLY A 211 15.69 4.94 17.58
N ASP A 212 14.88 3.92 17.69
CA ASP A 212 13.74 3.88 18.60
C ASP A 212 14.17 3.55 20.04
N PHE A 213 15.35 2.95 20.18
CA PHE A 213 15.92 2.51 21.46
C PHE A 213 17.40 2.85 21.53
N GLU A 214 17.86 3.37 22.66
CA GLU A 214 19.23 3.83 22.89
C GLU A 214 20.31 2.74 22.65
N ASN A 215 19.95 1.47 22.62
CA ASN A 215 20.87 0.34 22.55
C ASN A 215 20.92 -0.42 21.21
N TYR A 216 20.17 0.04 20.19
CA TYR A 216 20.23 -0.61 18.87
C TYR A 216 21.19 0.14 17.96
N PRO A 217 22.29 -0.51 17.50
CA PRO A 217 23.18 0.13 16.54
C PRO A 217 22.42 0.29 15.21
N ILE A 218 22.15 1.54 14.85
CA ILE A 218 21.52 1.90 13.58
C ILE A 218 22.56 1.68 12.49
N LYS A 219 22.36 0.63 11.69
CA LYS A 219 23.20 0.39 10.52
C LYS A 219 22.61 1.15 9.32
N PRO A 220 23.47 1.77 8.48
CA PRO A 220 23.00 2.36 7.24
C PRO A 220 22.35 1.32 6.33
N PHE A 221 21.34 1.73 5.58
CA PHE A 221 20.75 0.88 4.57
C PHE A 221 21.77 0.53 3.48
N ILE A 222 21.84 -0.74 3.10
CA ILE A 222 22.78 -1.25 2.09
C ILE A 222 22.17 -1.09 0.68
N ARG A 223 20.86 -1.24 0.56
CA ARG A 223 20.13 -1.20 -0.73
C ARG A 223 19.62 0.19 -1.02
N ASN A 224 19.61 0.56 -2.30
CA ASN A 224 19.03 1.81 -2.76
C ASN A 224 17.49 1.74 -2.85
N VAL A 225 16.97 0.58 -3.23
CA VAL A 225 15.54 0.30 -3.30
C VAL A 225 15.24 -0.92 -2.43
N ILE A 226 14.22 -0.79 -1.59
CA ILE A 226 13.75 -1.86 -0.71
C ILE A 226 12.27 -2.08 -1.00
N HIS A 227 11.91 -3.29 -1.41
CA HIS A 227 10.53 -3.73 -1.58
C HIS A 227 10.11 -4.59 -0.39
N SER A 228 8.97 -4.28 0.19
CA SER A 228 8.34 -5.17 1.16
C SER A 228 7.82 -6.44 0.52
N MET A 229 7.54 -7.45 1.32
CA MET A 229 6.61 -8.50 0.93
C MET A 229 5.22 -7.87 0.72
N PRO A 230 4.42 -8.32 -0.27
CA PRO A 230 3.07 -7.80 -0.45
C PRO A 230 2.15 -8.28 0.68
N ALA A 231 1.15 -7.45 1.01
CA ALA A 231 0.03 -7.86 1.84
C ALA A 231 -1.24 -8.02 1.00
N PHE A 232 -2.07 -9.00 1.33
CA PHE A 232 -3.35 -9.26 0.70
C PHE A 232 -4.47 -8.98 1.70
N ILE A 233 -5.25 -7.94 1.48
CA ILE A 233 -6.38 -7.56 2.33
C ILE A 233 -7.66 -8.09 1.70
N ILE A 234 -8.16 -9.20 2.24
CA ILE A 234 -9.38 -9.87 1.78
C ILE A 234 -10.57 -9.42 2.64
N GLU A 235 -10.39 -9.37 3.96
CA GLU A 235 -11.40 -8.99 4.93
C GLU A 235 -10.84 -8.00 5.95
N ASN A 236 -11.70 -7.15 6.52
CA ASN A 236 -11.25 -6.16 7.51
C ASN A 236 -10.92 -6.81 8.85
N ASP A 237 -11.63 -7.87 9.23
CA ASP A 237 -11.50 -8.51 10.55
C ASP A 237 -10.12 -9.16 10.77
N ASN A 238 -9.42 -9.48 9.68
CA ASN A 238 -8.08 -10.08 9.72
C ASN A 238 -6.97 -9.14 9.23
N TYR A 239 -7.21 -7.84 9.27
CA TYR A 239 -6.35 -6.82 8.70
C TYR A 239 -4.89 -6.90 9.19
N LEU A 240 -4.67 -6.95 10.52
CA LEU A 240 -3.31 -6.98 11.09
C LEU A 240 -2.55 -8.24 10.71
N ASN A 241 -3.22 -9.39 10.65
CA ASN A 241 -2.59 -10.62 10.20
C ASN A 241 -2.21 -10.54 8.71
N SER A 242 -3.04 -9.90 7.89
CA SER A 242 -2.75 -9.67 6.48
C SER A 242 -1.55 -8.74 6.27
N MET A 243 -1.39 -7.72 7.12
CA MET A 243 -0.27 -6.77 7.08
C MET A 243 1.03 -7.33 7.68
N TYR A 244 0.98 -8.35 8.52
CA TYR A 244 2.12 -8.85 9.27
C TYR A 244 3.35 -9.21 8.41
N PRO A 245 3.24 -9.96 7.29
CA PRO A 245 4.41 -10.27 6.44
C PRO A 245 5.05 -9.02 5.85
N LEU A 246 4.23 -8.04 5.43
CA LEU A 246 4.69 -6.77 4.89
C LEU A 246 5.47 -5.99 5.96
N ILE A 247 4.89 -5.81 7.13
CA ILE A 247 5.50 -5.08 8.24
C ILE A 247 6.78 -5.75 8.71
N THR A 248 6.78 -7.08 8.88
CA THR A 248 7.97 -7.82 9.30
C THR A 248 9.11 -7.67 8.30
N SER A 249 8.83 -7.74 6.99
CA SER A 249 9.85 -7.57 5.96
C SER A 249 10.49 -6.17 5.98
N LEU A 250 9.70 -5.13 6.28
CA LEU A 250 10.21 -3.77 6.48
C LEU A 250 10.98 -3.66 7.80
N SER A 251 10.47 -4.19 8.90
CA SER A 251 11.19 -4.23 10.19
C SER A 251 12.59 -4.83 10.03
N ASN A 252 12.70 -5.93 9.25
CA ASN A 252 14.00 -6.53 8.95
C ASN A 252 14.92 -5.58 8.16
N ALA A 253 14.38 -4.75 7.25
CA ALA A 253 15.16 -3.76 6.54
C ALA A 253 15.70 -2.66 7.48
N PHE A 254 14.98 -2.34 8.55
CA PHE A 254 15.42 -1.45 9.62
C PHE A 254 16.29 -2.14 10.70
N GLY A 255 16.64 -3.42 10.50
CA GLY A 255 17.49 -4.18 11.41
C GLY A 255 16.77 -4.80 12.61
N LEU A 256 15.47 -4.77 12.65
CA LEU A 256 14.65 -5.39 13.69
C LEU A 256 14.24 -6.80 13.27
N LYS A 257 14.10 -7.70 14.24
CA LYS A 257 13.73 -9.09 14.00
C LYS A 257 12.28 -9.23 13.51
N ASP A 258 11.39 -8.39 14.02
CA ASP A 258 9.94 -8.52 13.82
C ASP A 258 9.25 -7.16 14.02
N SER A 259 7.96 -7.09 13.66
CA SER A 259 7.09 -5.97 14.02
C SER A 259 7.07 -5.74 15.53
N GLN A 260 7.12 -4.49 15.94
CA GLN A 260 7.02 -4.12 17.35
C GLN A 260 5.55 -3.99 17.77
N LEU A 261 4.70 -3.43 16.92
CA LEU A 261 3.30 -3.17 17.23
C LEU A 261 2.42 -4.41 17.11
N ILE A 262 2.52 -5.18 16.04
CA ILE A 262 1.67 -6.36 15.82
C ILE A 262 1.98 -7.45 16.87
N ASN A 263 3.25 -7.61 17.27
CA ASN A 263 3.61 -8.54 18.34
C ASN A 263 3.10 -8.09 19.72
N ALA A 264 3.07 -6.78 19.97
CA ALA A 264 2.50 -6.24 21.20
C ALA A 264 1.00 -6.52 21.30
N GLU A 265 0.24 -6.35 20.21
CA GLU A 265 -1.18 -6.65 20.17
C GLU A 265 -1.50 -8.15 20.32
N LYS A 266 -0.67 -9.03 19.74
CA LYS A 266 -0.81 -10.49 19.96
C LYS A 266 -0.59 -10.93 21.41
N LYS A 267 0.12 -10.14 22.21
CA LYS A 267 0.39 -10.42 23.64
C LYS A 267 -0.69 -9.86 24.56
N LEU A 268 -1.58 -9.01 24.06
CA LEU A 268 -2.69 -8.54 24.86
C LEU A 268 -3.72 -9.68 25.02
N PRO A 269 -4.11 -10.04 26.26
CA PRO A 269 -5.15 -11.04 26.46
C PRO A 269 -6.43 -10.55 25.77
N ARG A 270 -7.10 -11.45 25.07
CA ARG A 270 -8.45 -11.19 24.54
C ARG A 270 -9.36 -11.03 25.77
N PHE A 271 -9.80 -9.82 26.04
CA PHE A 271 -10.92 -9.56 26.91
C PHE A 271 -12.22 -9.70 26.16
#